data_ca62509ad35249bf739ed83bc1b2b86e
#
_entry.id   ca62509ad35249bf739ed83bc1b2b86e
#
_cell.length_a   1.000
_cell.length_b   1.000
_cell.length_c   1.000
_cell.angle_alpha   90.00
_cell.angle_beta   90.00
_cell.angle_gamma   90.00
#
_symmetry.space_group_name_H-M   'P 1'
#
loop_
_entity.id
_entity.type
_entity.pdbx_description
1 polymer ?
#
loop_
_entity_poly.entity_id
_entity_poly.type
_entity_poly.pdbx_seq_one_letter_code
_entity_poly.pdbx_strand_id
1 'polypeptide(L)'
;MVTRRKSLQLLASGLGGALGGSLCPSLSHGRDLGLGRYSGGPRRVIFFMQNQGFDPATCIPRSMNHSGSLAKVKLPEPIAPLEPFKEKLHIINGLHGLHTSPAHSAFFGALGGYRGSDGVPPSGPTIDYQLSKSLPETLLPHLCIGMDSLENMRAKPTVANLSARGAGRPIFMHSNPNHLYQMIYGAISTGEIRSEHEARSSMLDRIEAMAASKVKMLPQADASRYGEFVQGFDDINGLRERLDGVADHLRRFAPSVDEGYSRPEFETDWHDRLLDLGVSALKAGITNVLTVGSGRGEIFGSWKGLGIDQQGHNLGHMKQPDNPIWIKIRQYNCRMLVKLIEQLESVPEGSGTMMDHTLIVYTSNNADKQHTNGANWPVMLLGDCGGAYRTGCFSQVEGRRPINALYTSILRTAGVEVDRFNMTEKMAAKFDTGRGPLREILA
;
A
#
# COMPACT_ATOMS: atom_id res chain seq x y z
N MET A 1 -12.92 12.98 24.81
CA MET A 1 -11.71 13.82 25.05
C MET A 1 -10.48 12.99 24.79
N VAL A 2 -9.85 13.17 23.64
CA VAL A 2 -8.55 12.54 23.34
C VAL A 2 -7.49 13.30 24.12
N THR A 3 -6.82 12.64 25.04
CA THR A 3 -5.78 13.29 25.85
C THR A 3 -4.65 13.76 24.95
N ARG A 4 -4.05 14.93 25.23
CA ARG A 4 -2.86 15.51 24.56
C ARG A 4 -1.75 14.47 24.28
N ARG A 5 -1.67 13.45 25.12
CA ARG A 5 -0.71 12.33 25.01
C ARG A 5 -0.94 11.44 23.76
N LYS A 6 -2.21 11.21 23.37
CA LYS A 6 -2.55 10.42 22.15
C LYS A 6 -2.27 11.20 20.86
N SER A 7 -2.47 12.52 20.87
CA SER A 7 -2.19 13.36 19.69
C SER A 7 -0.71 13.46 19.38
N LEU A 8 0.15 13.53 20.41
CA LEU A 8 1.61 13.55 20.25
C LEU A 8 2.17 12.18 19.82
N GLN A 9 1.61 11.09 20.32
CA GLN A 9 1.96 9.74 19.86
C GLN A 9 1.57 9.51 18.39
N LEU A 10 0.45 10.09 17.93
CA LEU A 10 0.00 10.02 16.55
C LEU A 10 0.93 10.79 15.59
N LEU A 11 1.45 11.95 16.02
CA LEU A 11 2.40 12.72 15.21
C LEU A 11 3.76 12.03 15.10
N ALA A 12 4.30 11.52 16.20
CA ALA A 12 5.59 10.83 16.21
C ALA A 12 5.56 9.47 15.48
N SER A 13 4.46 8.70 15.63
CA SER A 13 4.36 7.36 15.03
C SER A 13 4.05 7.38 13.53
N GLY A 14 3.46 8.46 13.00
CA GLY A 14 3.17 8.61 11.57
C GLY A 14 4.42 8.83 10.70
N LEU A 15 5.49 9.38 11.25
CA LEU A 15 6.69 9.79 10.51
C LEU A 15 7.97 9.10 11.00
N GLY A 16 8.03 8.70 12.26
CA GLY A 16 9.25 8.32 12.97
C GLY A 16 9.71 6.88 12.81
N GLY A 17 9.35 6.18 11.80
CA GLY A 17 9.61 4.75 11.81
C GLY A 17 10.42 4.15 10.66
N ALA A 18 11.17 4.92 9.91
CA ALA A 18 11.85 4.37 8.73
C ALA A 18 13.39 4.33 8.82
N LEU A 19 14.02 4.83 9.86
CA LEU A 19 15.45 5.09 9.83
C LEU A 19 16.20 4.53 11.04
N GLY A 20 16.59 3.31 10.92
CA GLY A 20 17.62 2.69 11.74
C GLY A 20 18.68 2.05 10.86
N GLY A 21 19.82 2.71 10.70
CA GLY A 21 21.05 2.09 10.27
C GLY A 21 21.52 2.41 8.85
N SER A 22 22.67 3.09 8.81
CA SER A 22 23.74 3.07 7.81
C SER A 22 23.71 4.12 6.69
N LEU A 23 24.73 4.93 6.75
CA LEU A 23 25.38 5.80 5.76
C LEU A 23 24.79 5.84 4.33
N CYS A 24 24.22 7.01 3.99
CA CYS A 24 23.86 7.33 2.62
C CYS A 24 25.08 7.41 1.72
N PRO A 25 25.06 6.76 0.54
CA PRO A 25 25.93 7.18 -0.56
C PRO A 25 25.42 8.53 -1.09
N SER A 26 26.34 9.47 -1.28
CA SER A 26 26.10 10.78 -1.86
C SER A 26 25.27 10.69 -3.14
N LEU A 27 24.11 11.38 -3.18
CA LEU A 27 23.36 11.63 -4.39
C LEU A 27 24.22 12.51 -5.33
N SER A 28 25.05 11.89 -6.16
CA SER A 28 25.75 12.57 -7.22
C SER A 28 24.78 12.82 -8.37
N HIS A 29 24.64 14.07 -8.72
CA HIS A 29 23.98 14.66 -9.88
C HIS A 29 23.75 13.70 -11.06
N GLY A 30 22.48 13.49 -11.45
CA GLY A 30 22.06 13.15 -12.82
C GLY A 30 22.74 11.96 -13.52
N ARG A 31 23.44 11.10 -12.82
CA ARG A 31 24.05 9.88 -13.32
C ARG A 31 23.23 8.71 -12.86
N ASP A 32 22.93 7.81 -13.81
CA ASP A 32 22.36 6.49 -13.61
C ASP A 32 22.35 6.05 -12.15
N LEU A 33 21.18 6.09 -11.53
CA LEU A 33 20.94 5.39 -10.27
C LEU A 33 21.33 3.95 -10.52
N GLY A 34 22.50 3.56 -10.05
CA GLY A 34 23.23 2.34 -10.34
C GLY A 34 22.35 1.14 -10.68
N LEU A 35 22.02 0.98 -11.96
CA LEU A 35 21.27 -0.14 -12.53
C LEU A 35 22.16 -1.40 -12.63
N GLY A 36 23.05 -1.56 -11.63
CA GLY A 36 23.91 -2.70 -11.50
C GLY A 36 23.13 -3.93 -11.05
N ARG A 37 22.83 -4.83 -12.00
CA ARG A 37 22.42 -6.21 -11.79
C ARG A 37 21.04 -6.48 -11.19
N TYR A 38 19.99 -5.84 -11.71
CA TYR A 38 18.64 -6.39 -11.62
C TYR A 38 18.32 -7.13 -12.93
N SER A 39 18.66 -8.38 -13.02
CA SER A 39 18.20 -9.27 -14.07
C SER A 39 16.84 -9.83 -13.63
N GLY A 40 15.75 -9.17 -14.02
CA GLY A 40 14.39 -9.70 -13.91
C GLY A 40 13.78 -9.69 -12.49
N GLY A 41 13.01 -8.64 -12.17
CA GLY A 41 12.23 -8.53 -10.93
C GLY A 41 11.66 -7.13 -10.77
N PRO A 42 10.67 -6.93 -9.86
CA PRO A 42 10.07 -5.63 -9.67
C PRO A 42 11.06 -4.64 -9.05
N ARG A 43 11.13 -3.43 -9.61
CA ARG A 43 11.78 -2.29 -8.96
C ARG A 43 10.84 -1.55 -8.04
N ARG A 44 9.53 -1.66 -8.31
CA ARG A 44 8.45 -1.07 -7.53
C ARG A 44 7.33 -2.06 -7.34
N VAL A 45 6.70 -2.01 -6.19
CA VAL A 45 5.51 -2.84 -5.91
C VAL A 45 4.40 -1.95 -5.35
N ILE A 46 3.21 -2.10 -5.92
CA ILE A 46 2.01 -1.40 -5.49
C ILE A 46 1.01 -2.44 -5.01
N PHE A 47 0.60 -2.37 -3.75
CA PHE A 47 -0.51 -3.15 -3.21
C PHE A 47 -1.78 -2.31 -3.26
N PHE A 48 -2.74 -2.69 -4.07
CA PHE A 48 -4.06 -2.09 -4.11
C PHE A 48 -5.04 -3.01 -3.38
N MET A 49 -5.43 -2.60 -2.18
CA MET A 49 -6.23 -3.40 -1.26
C MET A 49 -7.65 -2.87 -1.21
N GLN A 50 -8.59 -3.58 -1.83
CA GLN A 50 -9.98 -3.21 -1.70
C GLN A 50 -10.60 -3.77 -0.42
N ASN A 51 -11.65 -3.10 0.05
CA ASN A 51 -12.43 -3.53 1.20
C ASN A 51 -13.53 -4.54 0.82
N GLN A 52 -14.04 -5.28 1.81
CA GLN A 52 -15.27 -6.09 1.77
C GLN A 52 -15.26 -7.29 0.81
N GLY A 53 -14.08 -7.81 0.50
CA GLY A 53 -13.93 -9.03 -0.29
C GLY A 53 -13.83 -8.80 -1.80
N PHE A 54 -13.37 -9.85 -2.46
CA PHE A 54 -13.19 -9.90 -3.90
C PHE A 54 -13.77 -11.21 -4.43
N ASP A 55 -15.08 -11.24 -4.71
CA ASP A 55 -15.73 -12.45 -5.19
C ASP A 55 -15.12 -12.91 -6.53
N PRO A 56 -14.68 -14.17 -6.65
CA PRO A 56 -14.10 -14.72 -7.87
C PRO A 56 -14.98 -14.52 -9.10
N ALA A 57 -16.30 -14.64 -8.96
CA ALA A 57 -17.24 -14.46 -10.05
C ALA A 57 -17.26 -13.04 -10.62
N THR A 58 -16.68 -12.06 -9.91
CA THR A 58 -16.55 -10.67 -10.38
C THR A 58 -15.26 -10.41 -11.16
N CYS A 59 -14.31 -11.32 -11.15
CA CYS A 59 -13.01 -11.14 -11.83
C CYS A 59 -12.63 -12.28 -12.79
N ILE A 60 -13.15 -13.51 -12.59
CA ILE A 60 -12.84 -14.64 -13.45
C ILE A 60 -13.85 -14.68 -14.59
N PRO A 61 -13.40 -14.68 -15.87
CA PRO A 61 -14.31 -14.86 -16.99
C PRO A 61 -15.09 -16.17 -16.91
N ARG A 62 -16.41 -16.12 -17.08
CA ARG A 62 -17.30 -17.30 -16.96
C ARG A 62 -16.92 -18.48 -17.88
N SER A 63 -16.19 -18.20 -18.97
CA SER A 63 -15.69 -19.21 -19.91
C SER A 63 -14.41 -19.91 -19.44
N MET A 64 -13.80 -19.48 -18.34
CA MET A 64 -12.51 -19.99 -17.88
C MET A 64 -12.66 -20.84 -16.62
N ASN A 65 -12.66 -22.16 -16.80
CA ASN A 65 -12.68 -23.15 -15.71
C ASN A 65 -11.27 -23.72 -15.40
N HIS A 66 -10.30 -23.44 -16.26
CA HIS A 66 -8.92 -23.90 -16.16
C HIS A 66 -7.94 -22.77 -16.51
N SER A 67 -6.71 -22.91 -16.03
CA SER A 67 -5.63 -21.98 -16.39
C SER A 67 -5.50 -21.83 -17.90
N GLY A 68 -5.30 -20.59 -18.36
CA GLY A 68 -5.21 -20.32 -19.80
C GLY A 68 -5.06 -18.84 -20.14
N SER A 69 -4.92 -18.55 -21.43
CA SER A 69 -4.74 -17.20 -21.96
C SER A 69 -6.04 -16.39 -21.93
N LEU A 70 -5.93 -15.11 -21.56
CA LEU A 70 -7.00 -14.12 -21.61
C LEU A 70 -7.18 -13.50 -23.01
N ALA A 71 -6.29 -13.74 -23.98
CA ALA A 71 -6.24 -13.01 -25.25
C ALA A 71 -7.58 -12.99 -26.01
N LYS A 72 -8.29 -14.13 -26.04
CA LYS A 72 -9.58 -14.30 -26.76
C LYS A 72 -10.80 -14.23 -25.84
N VAL A 73 -10.61 -13.85 -24.59
CA VAL A 73 -11.66 -13.85 -23.58
C VAL A 73 -12.01 -12.42 -23.22
N LYS A 74 -13.30 -12.07 -23.18
CA LYS A 74 -13.78 -10.78 -22.67
C LYS A 74 -13.76 -10.81 -21.14
N LEU A 75 -13.23 -9.76 -20.53
CA LEU A 75 -13.23 -9.60 -19.08
C LEU A 75 -14.67 -9.42 -18.55
N PRO A 76 -14.98 -9.89 -17.33
CA PRO A 76 -16.25 -9.63 -16.67
C PRO A 76 -16.51 -8.13 -16.51
N GLU A 77 -17.81 -7.75 -16.54
CA GLU A 77 -18.24 -6.36 -16.44
C GLU A 77 -17.62 -5.58 -15.26
N PRO A 78 -17.51 -6.18 -14.04
CA PRO A 78 -16.93 -5.45 -12.91
C PRO A 78 -15.48 -5.01 -13.12
N ILE A 79 -14.70 -5.74 -13.93
CA ILE A 79 -13.29 -5.42 -14.23
C ILE A 79 -13.08 -4.97 -15.70
N ALA A 80 -14.16 -4.67 -16.42
CA ALA A 80 -14.11 -4.23 -17.84
C ALA A 80 -13.18 -3.02 -18.09
N PRO A 81 -12.97 -2.05 -17.18
CA PRO A 81 -11.98 -0.99 -17.40
C PRO A 81 -10.55 -1.49 -17.65
N LEU A 82 -10.20 -2.71 -17.22
CA LEU A 82 -8.88 -3.32 -17.47
C LEU A 82 -8.76 -4.01 -18.83
N GLU A 83 -9.84 -4.07 -19.65
CA GLU A 83 -9.79 -4.72 -20.98
C GLU A 83 -8.67 -4.19 -21.89
N PRO A 84 -8.35 -2.87 -21.95
CA PRO A 84 -7.23 -2.35 -22.74
C PRO A 84 -5.83 -2.82 -22.25
N PHE A 85 -5.74 -3.23 -20.99
CA PHE A 85 -4.49 -3.67 -20.35
C PHE A 85 -4.46 -5.18 -20.07
N LYS A 86 -5.31 -5.93 -20.75
CA LYS A 86 -5.48 -7.37 -20.53
C LYS A 86 -4.21 -8.18 -20.74
N GLU A 87 -3.34 -7.74 -21.63
CA GLU A 87 -2.03 -8.36 -21.86
C GLU A 87 -1.07 -8.20 -20.67
N LYS A 88 -1.27 -7.21 -19.81
CA LYS A 88 -0.49 -6.99 -18.57
C LYS A 88 -1.12 -7.68 -17.36
N LEU A 89 -2.33 -8.23 -17.49
CA LEU A 89 -3.13 -8.77 -16.40
C LEU A 89 -2.89 -10.27 -16.20
N HIS A 90 -2.73 -10.68 -14.95
CA HIS A 90 -2.76 -12.08 -14.52
C HIS A 90 -3.82 -12.25 -13.42
N ILE A 91 -4.87 -12.99 -13.69
CA ILE A 91 -5.91 -13.33 -12.70
C ILE A 91 -5.52 -14.64 -12.02
N ILE A 92 -5.50 -14.69 -10.71
CA ILE A 92 -5.10 -15.84 -9.89
C ILE A 92 -6.25 -16.21 -8.97
N ASN A 93 -6.64 -17.48 -9.01
CA ASN A 93 -7.66 -18.06 -8.13
C ASN A 93 -7.14 -19.32 -7.44
N GLY A 94 -7.76 -19.73 -6.34
CA GLY A 94 -7.40 -20.96 -5.61
C GLY A 94 -6.39 -20.74 -4.47
N LEU A 95 -5.97 -19.50 -4.21
CA LEU A 95 -5.26 -19.16 -2.97
C LEU A 95 -6.25 -19.11 -1.81
N HIS A 96 -5.75 -19.30 -0.59
CA HIS A 96 -6.56 -19.18 0.62
C HIS A 96 -5.86 -18.41 1.73
N GLY A 97 -6.63 -17.93 2.68
CA GLY A 97 -6.20 -17.29 3.92
C GLY A 97 -6.83 -17.89 5.17
N LEU A 98 -7.11 -19.22 5.17
CA LEU A 98 -7.80 -19.92 6.26
C LEU A 98 -7.20 -19.65 7.64
N HIS A 99 -5.88 -19.44 7.72
CA HIS A 99 -5.16 -19.17 8.97
C HIS A 99 -5.20 -17.69 9.38
N THR A 100 -5.62 -16.80 8.48
CA THR A 100 -5.75 -15.35 8.78
C THR A 100 -7.08 -15.02 9.45
N SER A 101 -8.09 -15.90 9.32
CA SER A 101 -9.45 -15.69 9.86
C SER A 101 -10.03 -14.32 9.50
N PRO A 102 -10.19 -14.00 8.21
CA PRO A 102 -10.42 -12.62 7.78
C PRO A 102 -11.78 -12.04 8.17
N ALA A 103 -12.79 -12.85 8.49
CA ALA A 103 -14.12 -12.38 8.94
C ALA A 103 -14.63 -11.11 8.21
N HIS A 104 -14.65 -9.96 8.88
CA HIS A 104 -14.98 -8.66 8.27
C HIS A 104 -13.77 -8.03 7.56
N SER A 105 -12.58 -8.20 8.10
CA SER A 105 -11.29 -7.79 7.55
C SER A 105 -10.19 -8.60 8.22
N ALA A 106 -9.16 -8.94 7.47
CA ALA A 106 -7.95 -9.51 8.04
C ALA A 106 -7.01 -8.45 8.63
N PHE A 107 -7.32 -7.16 8.46
CA PHE A 107 -6.48 -6.05 8.92
C PHE A 107 -5.00 -6.27 8.53
N PHE A 108 -4.06 -6.15 9.45
CA PHE A 108 -2.64 -6.44 9.21
C PHE A 108 -2.38 -7.85 8.67
N GLY A 109 -3.30 -8.79 8.93
CA GLY A 109 -3.20 -10.16 8.44
C GLY A 109 -3.35 -10.28 6.93
N ALA A 110 -4.00 -9.32 6.26
CA ALA A 110 -4.16 -9.34 4.81
C ALA A 110 -2.79 -9.28 4.10
N LEU A 111 -1.91 -8.38 4.51
CA LEU A 111 -0.55 -8.24 3.98
C LEU A 111 0.50 -8.99 4.83
N GLY A 112 0.14 -9.39 6.04
CA GLY A 112 1.03 -10.13 6.93
C GLY A 112 0.98 -11.64 6.74
N GLY A 113 -0.10 -12.19 6.17
CA GLY A 113 -0.30 -13.64 6.09
C GLY A 113 -0.34 -14.31 7.47
N TYR A 114 -0.92 -13.64 8.46
CA TYR A 114 -1.15 -14.14 9.81
C TYR A 114 -2.54 -13.72 10.30
N ARG A 115 -2.97 -14.20 11.46
CA ARG A 115 -4.27 -13.82 12.01
C ARG A 115 -4.27 -12.36 12.43
N GLY A 116 -5.20 -11.59 11.86
CA GLY A 116 -5.49 -10.20 12.24
C GLY A 116 -6.93 -10.06 12.73
N SER A 117 -7.20 -9.01 13.51
CA SER A 117 -8.55 -8.61 13.89
C SER A 117 -8.57 -7.15 14.32
N ASP A 118 -9.76 -6.58 14.46
CA ASP A 118 -9.94 -5.20 14.89
C ASP A 118 -9.31 -4.96 16.27
N GLY A 119 -8.63 -3.82 16.40
CA GLY A 119 -7.96 -3.42 17.64
C GLY A 119 -6.78 -4.27 18.08
N VAL A 120 -6.45 -5.35 17.35
CA VAL A 120 -5.31 -6.21 17.67
C VAL A 120 -4.05 -5.70 16.97
N PRO A 121 -2.95 -5.47 17.71
CA PRO A 121 -1.67 -5.09 17.10
C PRO A 121 -1.17 -6.12 16.10
N PRO A 122 -0.35 -5.72 15.11
CA PRO A 122 0.26 -6.66 14.17
C PRO A 122 1.12 -7.68 14.89
N SER A 123 1.08 -8.92 14.42
CA SER A 123 1.89 -10.04 14.98
C SER A 123 3.28 -10.13 14.37
N GLY A 124 3.51 -9.44 13.25
CA GLY A 124 4.77 -9.48 12.51
C GLY A 124 4.82 -8.43 11.41
N PRO A 125 5.89 -8.41 10.62
CA PRO A 125 5.99 -7.52 9.47
C PRO A 125 5.01 -7.92 8.37
N THR A 126 4.60 -6.96 7.56
CA THR A 126 3.80 -7.19 6.35
C THR A 126 4.69 -7.25 5.11
N ILE A 127 4.17 -7.84 4.02
CA ILE A 127 4.93 -8.06 2.78
C ILE A 127 5.44 -6.76 2.17
N ASP A 128 4.63 -5.72 2.16
CA ASP A 128 4.96 -4.40 1.63
C ASP A 128 6.14 -3.78 2.39
N TYR A 129 6.17 -3.90 3.72
CA TYR A 129 7.32 -3.48 4.50
C TYR A 129 8.57 -4.34 4.22
N GLN A 130 8.44 -5.66 4.09
CA GLN A 130 9.59 -6.51 3.76
C GLN A 130 10.18 -6.13 2.41
N LEU A 131 9.33 -5.86 1.41
CA LEU A 131 9.78 -5.39 0.10
C LEU A 131 10.50 -4.04 0.18
N SER A 132 10.04 -3.12 1.02
CA SER A 132 10.71 -1.83 1.21
C SER A 132 12.14 -1.94 1.75
N LYS A 133 12.49 -3.08 2.35
CA LYS A 133 13.85 -3.40 2.81
C LYS A 133 14.71 -4.11 1.77
N SER A 134 14.10 -4.65 0.73
CA SER A 134 14.75 -5.49 -0.27
C SER A 134 14.92 -4.78 -1.60
N LEU A 135 14.01 -3.86 -1.92
CA LEU A 135 14.09 -3.00 -3.08
C LEU A 135 15.15 -1.89 -2.86
N PRO A 136 15.59 -1.20 -3.92
CA PRO A 136 16.54 -0.08 -3.79
C PRO A 136 16.08 0.94 -2.73
N GLU A 137 17.03 1.43 -1.95
CA GLU A 137 16.76 2.38 -0.87
C GLU A 137 16.13 3.68 -1.41
N THR A 138 15.14 4.19 -0.69
CA THR A 138 14.42 5.42 -1.02
C THR A 138 14.22 6.29 0.21
N LEU A 139 13.91 7.57 0.02
CA LEU A 139 13.68 8.53 1.12
C LEU A 139 12.50 8.11 2.00
N LEU A 140 11.43 7.63 1.38
CA LEU A 140 10.28 7.00 2.04
C LEU A 140 10.28 5.52 1.66
N PRO A 141 10.82 4.63 2.48
CA PRO A 141 10.88 3.21 2.13
C PRO A 141 9.52 2.62 1.76
N HIS A 142 8.45 3.12 2.40
CA HIS A 142 7.10 2.65 2.20
C HIS A 142 6.09 3.80 2.39
N LEU A 143 5.17 3.95 1.47
CA LEU A 143 4.06 4.90 1.54
C LEU A 143 2.73 4.16 1.56
N CYS A 144 1.88 4.48 2.55
CA CYS A 144 0.52 3.94 2.67
C CYS A 144 -0.50 5.07 2.54
N ILE A 145 -1.48 4.88 1.67
CA ILE A 145 -2.60 5.81 1.47
C ILE A 145 -3.93 5.05 1.50
N GLY A 146 -5.00 5.70 1.94
CA GLY A 146 -6.28 5.02 2.00
C GLY A 146 -7.48 5.94 2.13
N MET A 147 -8.63 5.46 1.66
CA MET A 147 -9.91 6.14 1.67
C MET A 147 -10.83 5.60 2.76
N ASP A 148 -11.62 6.50 3.35
CA ASP A 148 -12.73 6.21 4.25
C ASP A 148 -13.88 7.21 3.96
N SER A 149 -14.88 7.31 4.81
CA SER A 149 -15.82 8.42 4.75
C SER A 149 -15.08 9.76 4.91
N LEU A 150 -15.55 10.79 4.24
CA LEU A 150 -14.91 12.10 4.28
C LEU A 150 -14.80 12.66 5.70
N GLU A 151 -15.80 12.40 6.54
CA GLU A 151 -15.80 12.77 7.96
C GLU A 151 -14.64 12.09 8.71
N ASN A 152 -14.47 10.77 8.51
CA ASN A 152 -13.39 10.02 9.13
C ASN A 152 -12.01 10.47 8.64
N MET A 153 -11.86 10.74 7.33
CA MET A 153 -10.61 11.20 6.75
C MET A 153 -10.21 12.58 7.29
N ARG A 154 -11.18 13.45 7.57
CA ARG A 154 -10.97 14.75 8.24
C ARG A 154 -10.63 14.60 9.71
N ALA A 155 -11.36 13.74 10.43
CA ALA A 155 -11.17 13.54 11.85
C ALA A 155 -9.89 12.78 12.21
N LYS A 156 -9.47 11.87 11.33
CA LYS A 156 -8.31 11.00 11.52
C LYS A 156 -7.48 10.96 10.24
N PRO A 157 -6.61 11.94 10.01
CA PRO A 157 -5.82 12.04 8.78
C PRO A 157 -4.84 10.88 8.58
N THR A 158 -4.60 10.07 9.59
CA THR A 158 -3.82 8.83 9.53
C THR A 158 -4.47 7.71 10.33
N VAL A 159 -4.29 6.48 9.87
CA VAL A 159 -4.79 5.27 10.53
C VAL A 159 -3.84 4.09 10.30
N ALA A 160 -3.81 3.13 11.21
CA ALA A 160 -2.93 1.97 11.14
C ALA A 160 -3.76 0.68 11.19
N ASN A 161 -3.86 -0.02 10.05
CA ASN A 161 -4.65 -1.26 9.98
C ASN A 161 -4.25 -2.26 8.88
N LEU A 162 -3.39 -1.92 7.93
CA LEU A 162 -2.97 -2.83 6.86
C LEU A 162 -1.50 -3.20 6.92
N SER A 163 -0.62 -2.26 7.20
CA SER A 163 0.83 -2.40 7.07
C SER A 163 1.54 -2.32 8.41
N ALA A 164 2.60 -3.10 8.59
CA ALA A 164 3.36 -3.15 9.83
C ALA A 164 4.84 -3.48 9.59
N ARG A 165 5.71 -2.92 10.43
CA ARG A 165 7.16 -3.21 10.45
C ARG A 165 7.52 -4.45 11.21
N GLY A 166 6.64 -4.90 12.10
CA GLY A 166 6.87 -6.03 13.00
C GLY A 166 5.79 -6.11 14.05
N ALA A 167 5.94 -7.03 14.98
CA ALA A 167 5.00 -7.20 16.08
C ALA A 167 4.84 -5.90 16.89
N GLY A 168 3.59 -5.45 17.05
CA GLY A 168 3.27 -4.21 17.75
C GLY A 168 3.72 -2.91 17.07
N ARG A 169 4.24 -2.98 15.82
CA ARG A 169 4.81 -1.84 15.10
C ARG A 169 4.02 -1.53 13.80
N PRO A 170 2.84 -0.92 13.89
CA PRO A 170 2.04 -0.57 12.73
C PRO A 170 2.70 0.54 11.89
N ILE A 171 2.38 0.56 10.59
CA ILE A 171 2.65 1.67 9.68
C ILE A 171 1.35 2.41 9.45
N PHE A 172 1.41 3.75 9.52
CA PHE A 172 0.24 4.58 9.36
C PHE A 172 -0.06 4.86 7.89
N MET A 173 -1.33 4.73 7.54
CA MET A 173 -1.88 5.06 6.24
C MET A 173 -2.38 6.50 6.26
N HIS A 174 -1.99 7.30 5.26
CA HIS A 174 -2.46 8.66 5.09
C HIS A 174 -3.83 8.67 4.40
N SER A 175 -4.78 9.38 4.99
CA SER A 175 -6.13 9.54 4.45
C SER A 175 -6.52 10.99 4.18
N ASN A 176 -5.62 11.94 4.42
CA ASN A 176 -5.82 13.35 4.11
C ASN A 176 -4.74 13.84 3.12
N PRO A 177 -5.13 14.20 1.88
CA PRO A 177 -4.18 14.60 0.85
C PRO A 177 -3.42 15.89 1.19
N ASN A 178 -4.02 16.84 1.92
CA ASN A 178 -3.30 18.03 2.36
C ASN A 178 -2.15 17.68 3.29
N HIS A 179 -2.37 16.79 4.26
CA HIS A 179 -1.31 16.34 5.16
C HIS A 179 -0.20 15.63 4.40
N LEU A 180 -0.56 14.75 3.47
CA LEU A 180 0.42 14.03 2.67
C LEU A 180 1.19 14.97 1.74
N TYR A 181 0.50 15.93 1.09
CA TYR A 181 1.13 16.94 0.26
C TYR A 181 2.14 17.78 1.06
N GLN A 182 1.73 18.28 2.24
CA GLN A 182 2.60 19.02 3.13
C GLN A 182 3.83 18.22 3.55
N MET A 183 3.69 16.94 3.80
CA MET A 183 4.81 16.09 4.18
C MET A 183 5.82 15.93 3.05
N ILE A 184 5.37 15.72 1.81
CA ILE A 184 6.25 15.42 0.67
C ILE A 184 6.73 16.70 -0.02
N TYR A 185 5.83 17.66 -0.24
CA TYR A 185 6.03 18.81 -1.13
C TYR A 185 5.99 20.16 -0.42
N GLY A 186 5.70 20.20 0.87
CA GLY A 186 5.55 21.46 1.62
C GLY A 186 6.81 22.34 1.54
N ALA A 187 7.98 21.74 1.62
CA ALA A 187 9.27 22.44 1.56
C ALA A 187 9.54 23.13 0.20
N ILE A 188 8.98 22.59 -0.88
CA ILE A 188 9.17 23.13 -2.25
C ILE A 188 8.01 24.01 -2.73
N SER A 189 6.96 24.11 -1.94
CA SER A 189 5.75 24.88 -2.25
C SER A 189 5.97 26.37 -2.03
N THR A 190 5.02 27.18 -2.47
CA THR A 190 4.98 28.65 -2.31
C THR A 190 3.69 29.09 -1.63
N GLY A 191 3.60 30.37 -1.24
CA GLY A 191 2.38 30.94 -0.67
C GLY A 191 1.97 30.31 0.66
N GLU A 192 0.66 30.11 0.84
CA GLU A 192 0.08 29.61 2.09
C GLU A 192 0.59 28.22 2.48
N ILE A 193 0.74 27.31 1.51
CA ILE A 193 1.24 25.94 1.74
C ILE A 193 2.66 25.99 2.32
N ARG A 194 3.52 26.85 1.79
CA ARG A 194 4.87 27.04 2.31
C ARG A 194 4.85 27.61 3.73
N SER A 195 4.04 28.64 3.97
CA SER A 195 3.91 29.26 5.29
C SER A 195 3.40 28.26 6.34
N GLU A 196 2.44 27.42 5.98
CA GLU A 196 1.94 26.35 6.83
C GLU A 196 2.99 25.28 7.13
N HIS A 197 3.77 24.89 6.13
CA HIS A 197 4.90 23.97 6.28
C HIS A 197 5.95 24.52 7.24
N GLU A 198 6.32 25.79 7.12
CA GLU A 198 7.30 26.47 7.99
C GLU A 198 6.79 26.57 9.43
N ALA A 199 5.52 26.92 9.62
CA ALA A 199 4.89 26.97 10.93
C ALA A 199 4.88 25.61 11.64
N ARG A 200 4.51 24.55 10.91
CA ARG A 200 4.54 23.17 11.43
C ARG A 200 5.95 22.71 11.76
N SER A 201 6.91 23.05 10.91
CA SER A 201 8.33 22.76 11.11
C SER A 201 8.84 23.42 12.39
N SER A 202 8.61 24.72 12.55
CA SER A 202 8.99 25.45 13.75
C SER A 202 8.34 24.89 15.03
N MET A 203 7.09 24.42 14.94
CA MET A 203 6.43 23.77 16.07
C MET A 203 7.10 22.45 16.44
N LEU A 204 7.46 21.61 15.45
CA LEU A 204 8.16 20.34 15.68
C LEU A 204 9.52 20.57 16.33
N ASP A 205 10.31 21.53 15.83
CA ASP A 205 11.62 21.91 16.38
C ASP A 205 11.51 22.32 17.87
N ARG A 206 10.46 23.07 18.23
CA ARG A 206 10.19 23.46 19.64
C ARG A 206 9.81 22.25 20.50
N ILE A 207 8.99 21.34 19.98
CA ILE A 207 8.56 20.13 20.71
C ILE A 207 9.77 19.21 20.94
N GLU A 208 10.63 19.05 19.92
CA GLU A 208 11.89 18.30 20.03
C GLU A 208 12.81 18.88 21.10
N ALA A 209 13.09 20.19 21.05
CA ALA A 209 13.91 20.86 22.05
C ALA A 209 13.35 20.69 23.47
N MET A 210 12.02 20.80 23.65
CA MET A 210 11.36 20.56 24.91
C MET A 210 11.46 19.09 25.36
N ALA A 211 11.32 18.14 24.46
CA ALA A 211 11.43 16.71 24.74
C ALA A 211 12.86 16.33 25.14
N ALA A 212 13.86 16.79 24.38
CA ALA A 212 15.28 16.58 24.67
C ALA A 212 15.71 17.18 26.03
N SER A 213 15.17 18.37 26.37
CA SER A 213 15.39 18.97 27.68
C SER A 213 14.80 18.12 28.82
N LYS A 214 13.58 17.58 28.63
CA LYS A 214 12.92 16.76 29.64
C LYS A 214 13.60 15.41 29.85
N VAL A 215 14.11 14.77 28.80
CA VAL A 215 14.85 13.50 28.90
C VAL A 215 16.03 13.60 29.84
N LYS A 216 16.76 14.73 29.82
CA LYS A 216 17.90 14.96 30.71
C LYS A 216 17.53 15.03 32.19
N MET A 217 16.24 15.21 32.51
CA MET A 217 15.72 15.37 33.88
C MET A 217 15.03 14.09 34.38
N LEU A 218 14.93 13.03 33.56
CA LEU A 218 14.22 11.80 33.91
C LEU A 218 15.19 10.77 34.52
N PRO A 219 14.70 9.89 35.42
CA PRO A 219 15.41 8.68 35.82
C PRO A 219 15.76 7.81 34.62
N GLN A 220 16.87 7.07 34.69
CA GLN A 220 17.43 6.30 33.56
C GLN A 220 16.44 5.32 32.91
N ALA A 221 15.55 4.69 33.68
CA ALA A 221 14.52 3.77 33.17
C ALA A 221 13.45 4.49 32.31
N ASP A 222 13.09 5.73 32.68
CA ASP A 222 12.12 6.54 31.94
C ASP A 222 12.79 7.30 30.79
N ALA A 223 14.07 7.69 30.95
CA ALA A 223 14.86 8.31 29.88
C ALA A 223 14.99 7.37 28.66
N SER A 224 15.12 6.07 28.86
CA SER A 224 15.16 5.07 27.81
C SER A 224 13.88 5.04 26.97
N ARG A 225 12.69 5.08 27.60
CA ARG A 225 11.38 5.14 26.90
C ARG A 225 11.15 6.47 26.18
N TYR A 226 11.60 7.56 26.77
CA TYR A 226 11.55 8.89 26.15
C TYR A 226 12.58 9.05 25.04
N GLY A 227 13.69 8.32 25.08
CA GLY A 227 14.70 8.31 24.04
C GLY A 227 14.14 7.84 22.69
N GLU A 228 13.30 6.80 22.67
CA GLU A 228 12.58 6.37 21.45
C GLU A 228 11.66 7.47 20.89
N PHE A 229 11.06 8.26 21.77
CA PHE A 229 10.21 9.38 21.35
C PHE A 229 11.03 10.53 20.77
N VAL A 230 12.18 10.87 21.35
CA VAL A 230 13.10 11.90 20.83
C VAL A 230 13.70 11.46 19.51
N GLN A 231 14.09 10.20 19.37
CA GLN A 231 14.58 9.64 18.10
C GLN A 231 13.57 9.80 16.98
N GLY A 232 12.26 9.76 17.26
CA GLY A 232 11.21 10.01 16.27
C GLY A 232 11.26 11.43 15.69
N PHE A 233 11.71 12.44 16.43
CA PHE A 233 11.91 13.81 15.91
C PHE A 233 13.18 13.90 15.05
N ASP A 234 14.27 13.27 15.47
CA ASP A 234 15.50 13.18 14.67
C ASP A 234 15.21 12.55 13.31
N ASP A 235 14.40 11.49 13.28
CA ASP A 235 13.99 10.81 12.05
C ASP A 235 13.16 11.74 11.14
N ILE A 236 12.25 12.53 11.70
CA ILE A 236 11.44 13.52 10.96
C ILE A 236 12.34 14.63 10.39
N ASN A 237 13.23 15.17 11.17
CA ASN A 237 14.12 16.24 10.73
C ASN A 237 15.11 15.74 9.68
N GLY A 238 15.67 14.54 9.84
CA GLY A 238 16.51 13.92 8.84
C GLY A 238 15.77 13.63 7.52
N LEU A 239 14.47 13.31 7.56
CA LEU A 239 13.65 13.20 6.36
C LEU A 239 13.44 14.56 5.67
N ARG A 240 13.15 15.61 6.45
CA ARG A 240 12.98 16.99 5.92
C ARG A 240 14.23 17.47 5.20
N GLU A 241 15.41 17.36 5.83
CA GLU A 241 16.70 17.74 5.24
C GLU A 241 16.98 17.01 3.93
N ARG A 242 16.65 15.71 3.86
CA ARG A 242 16.83 14.91 2.64
C ARG A 242 15.83 15.28 1.55
N LEU A 243 14.59 15.62 1.88
CA LEU A 243 13.60 16.12 0.92
C LEU A 243 14.02 17.49 0.38
N ASP A 244 14.57 18.37 1.22
CA ASP A 244 15.15 19.63 0.78
C ASP A 244 16.31 19.42 -0.21
N GLY A 245 17.16 18.43 0.03
CA GLY A 245 18.27 18.06 -0.85
C GLY A 245 17.86 17.58 -2.25
N VAL A 246 16.60 17.15 -2.44
CA VAL A 246 16.03 16.70 -3.73
C VAL A 246 14.92 17.62 -4.24
N ALA A 247 14.82 18.84 -3.71
CA ALA A 247 13.73 19.77 -3.97
C ALA A 247 13.46 20.03 -5.46
N ASP A 248 14.51 20.22 -6.27
CA ASP A 248 14.36 20.45 -7.71
C ASP A 248 13.81 19.24 -8.46
N HIS A 249 14.20 18.05 -8.04
CA HIS A 249 13.67 16.82 -8.58
C HIS A 249 12.19 16.62 -8.20
N LEU A 250 11.83 16.91 -6.95
CA LEU A 250 10.44 16.84 -6.48
C LEU A 250 9.51 17.78 -7.25
N ARG A 251 9.95 19.01 -7.55
CA ARG A 251 9.16 20.00 -8.31
C ARG A 251 8.70 19.46 -9.67
N ARG A 252 9.51 18.63 -10.31
CA ARG A 252 9.18 18.03 -11.62
C ARG A 252 7.95 17.12 -11.58
N PHE A 253 7.69 16.48 -10.44
CA PHE A 253 6.64 15.47 -10.29
C PHE A 253 5.54 15.90 -9.32
N ALA A 254 5.67 17.06 -8.67
CA ALA A 254 4.67 17.55 -7.75
C ALA A 254 3.32 17.73 -8.48
N PRO A 255 2.23 17.13 -7.97
CA PRO A 255 0.91 17.37 -8.53
C PRO A 255 0.48 18.80 -8.27
N SER A 256 -0.32 19.36 -9.18
CA SER A 256 -0.96 20.65 -8.95
C SER A 256 -1.99 20.54 -7.82
N VAL A 257 -1.97 21.51 -6.94
CA VAL A 257 -2.95 21.63 -5.85
C VAL A 257 -4.15 22.42 -6.36
N ASP A 258 -5.34 21.85 -6.22
CA ASP A 258 -6.63 22.45 -6.56
C ASP A 258 -7.53 22.57 -5.32
N GLU A 259 -8.72 23.16 -5.49
CA GLU A 259 -9.69 23.33 -4.41
C GLU A 259 -10.13 21.99 -3.78
N GLY A 260 -10.10 20.89 -4.51
CA GLY A 260 -10.48 19.56 -4.01
C GLY A 260 -9.55 19.03 -2.91
N TYR A 261 -8.34 19.57 -2.76
CA TYR A 261 -7.50 19.24 -1.60
C TYR A 261 -8.10 19.77 -0.30
N SER A 262 -8.64 20.99 -0.28
CA SER A 262 -9.20 21.63 0.91
C SER A 262 -10.72 21.51 1.01
N ARG A 263 -11.41 21.43 -0.13
CA ARG A 263 -12.89 21.43 -0.23
C ARG A 263 -13.40 20.26 -1.08
N PRO A 264 -13.13 19.00 -0.69
CA PRO A 264 -13.67 17.86 -1.42
C PRO A 264 -15.21 17.82 -1.26
N GLU A 265 -15.90 17.46 -2.31
CA GLU A 265 -17.32 17.18 -2.26
C GLU A 265 -17.58 15.79 -1.65
N PHE A 266 -16.77 14.81 -2.11
CA PHE A 266 -16.87 13.41 -1.68
C PHE A 266 -15.52 12.83 -1.26
N GLU A 267 -15.55 11.70 -0.57
CA GLU A 267 -14.37 10.92 -0.20
C GLU A 267 -13.56 10.45 -1.42
N THR A 268 -14.22 10.20 -2.54
CA THR A 268 -13.57 9.81 -3.79
C THR A 268 -12.66 10.90 -4.36
N ASP A 269 -12.97 12.16 -4.11
CA ASP A 269 -12.12 13.29 -4.52
C ASP A 269 -10.77 13.25 -3.82
N TRP A 270 -10.80 12.97 -2.52
CA TRP A 270 -9.57 12.81 -1.75
C TRP A 270 -8.84 11.52 -2.06
N HIS A 271 -9.56 10.44 -2.35
CA HIS A 271 -8.93 9.18 -2.76
C HIS A 271 -8.14 9.34 -4.06
N ASP A 272 -8.74 10.04 -5.03
CA ASP A 272 -8.10 10.32 -6.32
C ASP A 272 -6.81 11.16 -6.14
N ARG A 273 -6.85 12.19 -5.30
CA ARG A 273 -5.68 13.04 -4.98
C ARG A 273 -4.61 12.31 -4.18
N LEU A 274 -5.01 11.44 -3.25
CA LEU A 274 -4.08 10.56 -2.54
C LEU A 274 -3.35 9.63 -3.51
N LEU A 275 -4.08 9.09 -4.50
CA LEU A 275 -3.46 8.26 -5.54
C LEU A 275 -2.46 9.06 -6.36
N ASP A 276 -2.81 10.29 -6.80
CA ASP A 276 -1.90 11.16 -7.53
C ASP A 276 -0.62 11.46 -6.72
N LEU A 277 -0.76 11.71 -5.43
CA LEU A 277 0.38 11.89 -4.53
C LEU A 277 1.23 10.63 -4.41
N GLY A 278 0.60 9.47 -4.26
CA GLY A 278 1.29 8.17 -4.22
C GLY A 278 2.07 7.89 -5.51
N VAL A 279 1.45 8.13 -6.66
CA VAL A 279 2.11 7.94 -7.97
C VAL A 279 3.22 8.97 -8.17
N SER A 280 3.01 10.23 -7.80
CA SER A 280 4.04 11.24 -7.92
C SER A 280 5.25 10.92 -7.04
N ALA A 281 5.04 10.35 -5.85
CA ALA A 281 6.11 9.85 -4.98
C ALA A 281 6.91 8.70 -5.63
N LEU A 282 6.23 7.77 -6.33
CA LEU A 282 6.89 6.73 -7.12
C LEU A 282 7.69 7.33 -8.29
N LYS A 283 7.09 8.25 -9.05
CA LYS A 283 7.73 8.93 -10.21
C LYS A 283 8.95 9.75 -9.79
N ALA A 284 8.88 10.38 -8.64
CA ALA A 284 9.99 11.12 -8.04
C ALA A 284 11.07 10.19 -7.42
N GLY A 285 10.86 8.88 -7.38
CA GLY A 285 11.80 7.92 -6.80
C GLY A 285 11.98 8.05 -5.29
N ILE A 286 11.04 8.71 -4.60
CA ILE A 286 11.10 8.86 -3.14
C ILE A 286 10.51 7.65 -2.40
N THR A 287 9.78 6.80 -3.08
CA THR A 287 9.36 5.48 -2.60
C THR A 287 9.34 4.45 -3.72
N ASN A 288 9.58 3.19 -3.40
CA ASN A 288 9.43 2.04 -4.30
C ASN A 288 8.27 1.12 -3.87
N VAL A 289 7.64 1.38 -2.74
CA VAL A 289 6.51 0.58 -2.25
C VAL A 289 5.35 1.49 -1.88
N LEU A 290 4.21 1.27 -2.55
CA LEU A 290 2.97 1.99 -2.31
C LEU A 290 1.87 0.99 -1.90
N THR A 291 1.23 1.22 -0.75
CA THR A 291 0.03 0.49 -0.34
C THR A 291 -1.18 1.42 -0.40
N VAL A 292 -2.16 1.05 -1.20
CA VAL A 292 -3.41 1.79 -1.40
C VAL A 292 -4.56 1.01 -0.79
N GLY A 293 -5.25 1.59 0.19
CA GLY A 293 -6.48 1.06 0.75
C GLY A 293 -7.70 1.70 0.08
N SER A 294 -8.41 0.96 -0.76
CA SER A 294 -9.71 1.39 -1.27
C SER A 294 -10.81 0.96 -0.29
N GLY A 295 -11.14 1.85 0.61
CA GLY A 295 -11.76 1.53 1.89
C GLY A 295 -10.66 1.19 2.91
N ARG A 296 -10.76 1.71 4.10
CA ARG A 296 -9.71 1.83 5.13
C ARG A 296 -9.31 0.53 5.83
N GLY A 297 -9.76 -0.64 5.33
CA GLY A 297 -9.63 -1.91 6.06
C GLY A 297 -10.62 -2.04 7.21
N GLU A 298 -11.26 -0.96 7.63
CA GLU A 298 -12.45 -1.00 8.46
C GLU A 298 -13.68 -1.31 7.60
N ILE A 299 -14.72 -1.83 8.23
CA ILE A 299 -15.92 -2.40 7.61
C ILE A 299 -16.80 -1.32 6.96
N PHE A 300 -16.54 -0.05 7.21
CA PHE A 300 -17.46 1.05 6.98
C PHE A 300 -16.97 2.06 5.94
N GLY A 301 -16.37 1.57 4.86
CA GLY A 301 -16.06 2.42 3.72
C GLY A 301 -17.30 3.16 3.20
N SER A 302 -17.12 4.38 2.72
CA SER A 302 -18.15 5.18 2.09
C SER A 302 -17.90 5.26 0.60
N TRP A 303 -18.98 5.30 -0.19
CA TRP A 303 -18.96 5.38 -1.64
C TRP A 303 -19.94 6.43 -2.16
N LYS A 304 -20.13 7.51 -1.37
CA LYS A 304 -21.07 8.60 -1.73
C LYS A 304 -20.68 9.28 -3.04
N GLY A 305 -19.39 9.44 -3.30
CA GLY A 305 -18.90 9.96 -4.58
C GLY A 305 -19.26 9.09 -5.79
N LEU A 306 -19.69 7.84 -5.57
CA LEU A 306 -20.27 7.00 -6.60
C LEU A 306 -21.81 7.03 -6.60
N GLY A 307 -22.45 7.89 -5.79
CA GLY A 307 -23.90 7.91 -5.58
C GLY A 307 -24.43 6.65 -4.88
N ILE A 308 -23.64 6.10 -3.93
CA ILE A 308 -24.01 4.93 -3.14
C ILE A 308 -24.16 5.37 -1.69
N ASP A 309 -25.39 5.42 -1.20
CA ASP A 309 -25.72 5.86 0.16
C ASP A 309 -25.72 4.73 1.18
N GLN A 310 -25.63 3.46 0.75
CA GLN A 310 -25.57 2.34 1.68
C GLN A 310 -24.32 2.41 2.55
N GLN A 311 -24.54 2.15 3.83
CA GLN A 311 -23.47 2.00 4.80
C GLN A 311 -22.55 0.82 4.43
N GLY A 312 -21.25 1.01 4.52
CA GLY A 312 -20.26 0.02 4.10
C GLY A 312 -20.43 -1.36 4.74
N HIS A 313 -20.84 -1.46 5.99
CA HIS A 313 -21.15 -2.76 6.63
C HIS A 313 -22.25 -3.52 5.87
N ASN A 314 -23.35 -2.84 5.53
CA ASN A 314 -24.47 -3.45 4.81
C ASN A 314 -24.07 -3.88 3.39
N LEU A 315 -23.20 -3.10 2.73
CA LEU A 315 -22.65 -3.49 1.42
C LEU A 315 -21.92 -4.83 1.50
N GLY A 316 -21.15 -5.05 2.54
CA GLY A 316 -20.40 -6.31 2.73
C GLY A 316 -21.28 -7.55 2.86
N HIS A 317 -22.54 -7.40 3.26
CA HIS A 317 -23.53 -8.49 3.32
C HIS A 317 -24.21 -8.77 1.97
N MET A 318 -24.10 -7.87 0.99
CA MET A 318 -24.73 -8.05 -0.32
C MET A 318 -23.92 -9.03 -1.16
N LYS A 319 -24.59 -9.83 -1.99
CA LYS A 319 -23.91 -10.64 -3.00
C LYS A 319 -23.23 -9.73 -4.00
N GLN A 320 -21.99 -10.03 -4.36
CA GLN A 320 -21.20 -9.23 -5.30
C GLN A 320 -21.54 -9.52 -6.77
N PRO A 321 -21.68 -10.80 -7.19
CA PRO A 321 -21.96 -11.12 -8.59
C PRO A 321 -23.27 -10.49 -9.08
N ASP A 322 -23.23 -9.90 -10.27
CA ASP A 322 -24.36 -9.29 -10.97
C ASP A 322 -25.06 -8.15 -10.17
N ASN A 323 -24.45 -7.65 -9.09
CA ASN A 323 -24.98 -6.56 -8.30
C ASN A 323 -24.46 -5.21 -8.83
N PRO A 324 -25.35 -4.28 -9.28
CA PRO A 324 -24.93 -3.03 -9.91
C PRO A 324 -24.11 -2.13 -8.99
N ILE A 325 -24.32 -2.19 -7.67
CA ILE A 325 -23.53 -1.42 -6.71
C ILE A 325 -22.08 -1.95 -6.67
N TRP A 326 -21.92 -3.27 -6.57
CA TRP A 326 -20.60 -3.89 -6.57
C TRP A 326 -19.88 -3.77 -7.90
N ILE A 327 -20.61 -3.84 -9.03
CA ILE A 327 -20.05 -3.55 -10.35
C ILE A 327 -19.47 -2.14 -10.37
N LYS A 328 -20.23 -1.15 -9.89
CA LYS A 328 -19.82 0.26 -9.86
C LYS A 328 -18.58 0.50 -8.99
N ILE A 329 -18.51 -0.10 -7.79
CA ILE A 329 -17.36 -0.03 -6.88
C ILE A 329 -16.13 -0.68 -7.52
N ARG A 330 -16.30 -1.87 -8.11
CA ARG A 330 -15.21 -2.61 -8.76
C ARG A 330 -14.66 -1.85 -9.97
N GLN A 331 -15.53 -1.33 -10.81
CA GLN A 331 -15.14 -0.50 -11.95
C GLN A 331 -14.41 0.78 -11.52
N TYR A 332 -14.82 1.40 -10.40
CA TYR A 332 -14.10 2.54 -9.83
C TYR A 332 -12.67 2.12 -9.45
N ASN A 333 -12.49 1.04 -8.70
CA ASN A 333 -11.16 0.54 -8.34
C ASN A 333 -10.32 0.21 -9.59
N CYS A 334 -10.93 -0.42 -10.61
CA CYS A 334 -10.24 -0.70 -11.86
C CYS A 334 -9.85 0.57 -12.62
N ARG A 335 -10.64 1.63 -12.61
CA ARG A 335 -10.25 2.94 -13.18
C ARG A 335 -9.07 3.58 -12.43
N MET A 336 -9.00 3.40 -11.11
CA MET A 336 -7.84 3.81 -10.32
C MET A 336 -6.58 3.04 -10.73
N LEU A 337 -6.70 1.73 -10.99
CA LEU A 337 -5.60 0.91 -11.52
C LEU A 337 -5.19 1.34 -12.93
N VAL A 338 -6.15 1.65 -13.81
CA VAL A 338 -5.87 2.20 -15.15
C VAL A 338 -5.07 3.50 -15.03
N LYS A 339 -5.52 4.42 -14.19
CA LYS A 339 -4.81 5.69 -13.92
C LYS A 339 -3.38 5.45 -13.43
N LEU A 340 -3.15 4.46 -12.55
CA LEU A 340 -1.81 4.04 -12.11
C LEU A 340 -0.95 3.58 -13.30
N ILE A 341 -1.47 2.68 -14.11
CA ILE A 341 -0.76 2.12 -15.27
C ILE A 341 -0.39 3.23 -16.25
N GLU A 342 -1.35 4.04 -16.68
CA GLU A 342 -1.14 5.14 -17.64
C GLU A 342 -0.10 6.16 -17.14
N GLN A 343 -0.15 6.52 -15.86
CA GLN A 343 0.82 7.43 -15.27
C GLN A 343 2.23 6.83 -15.19
N LEU A 344 2.37 5.53 -14.92
CA LEU A 344 3.66 4.86 -14.90
C LEU A 344 4.21 4.61 -16.32
N GLU A 345 3.34 4.32 -17.30
CA GLU A 345 3.70 4.22 -18.72
C GLU A 345 4.17 5.57 -19.29
N SER A 346 3.70 6.69 -18.75
CA SER A 346 4.12 8.03 -19.19
C SER A 346 5.58 8.39 -18.83
N VAL A 347 6.24 7.59 -17.99
CA VAL A 347 7.60 7.87 -17.52
C VAL A 347 8.59 6.88 -18.14
N PRO A 348 9.50 7.33 -19.02
CA PRO A 348 10.55 6.48 -19.57
C PRO A 348 11.48 5.94 -18.48
N GLU A 349 11.83 4.66 -18.56
CA GLU A 349 12.82 4.02 -17.69
C GLU A 349 13.59 2.94 -18.44
N GLY A 350 14.89 3.15 -18.65
CA GLY A 350 15.72 2.26 -19.46
C GLY A 350 15.24 2.20 -20.92
N SER A 351 15.01 1.01 -21.44
CA SER A 351 14.46 0.79 -22.79
C SER A 351 12.93 0.76 -22.85
N GLY A 352 12.26 0.92 -21.73
CA GLY A 352 10.81 0.89 -21.59
C GLY A 352 10.27 2.04 -20.74
N THR A 353 9.30 1.73 -19.89
CA THR A 353 8.64 2.68 -19.00
C THR A 353 8.73 2.23 -17.54
N MET A 354 8.33 3.09 -16.61
CA MET A 354 8.27 2.70 -15.20
C MET A 354 7.31 1.53 -14.96
N MET A 355 6.25 1.38 -15.78
CA MET A 355 5.30 0.27 -15.66
C MET A 355 5.96 -1.08 -15.94
N ASP A 356 6.92 -1.16 -16.86
CA ASP A 356 7.62 -2.40 -17.21
C ASP A 356 8.49 -2.95 -16.06
N HIS A 357 8.74 -2.13 -15.03
CA HIS A 357 9.48 -2.51 -13.83
C HIS A 357 8.63 -2.40 -12.54
N THR A 358 7.31 -2.32 -12.68
CA THR A 358 6.36 -2.19 -11.57
C THR A 358 5.42 -3.38 -11.51
N LEU A 359 5.28 -3.98 -10.33
CA LEU A 359 4.25 -4.97 -10.04
C LEU A 359 3.10 -4.30 -9.29
N ILE A 360 1.89 -4.40 -9.80
CA ILE A 360 0.68 -4.02 -9.07
C ILE A 360 -0.03 -5.30 -8.61
N VAL A 361 -0.29 -5.41 -7.31
CA VAL A 361 -1.01 -6.51 -6.67
C VAL A 361 -2.38 -6.00 -6.25
N TYR A 362 -3.42 -6.38 -6.94
CA TYR A 362 -4.80 -6.01 -6.60
C TYR A 362 -5.52 -7.19 -5.97
N THR A 363 -5.96 -7.01 -4.74
CA THR A 363 -6.72 -8.02 -3.99
C THR A 363 -7.59 -7.36 -2.92
N SER A 364 -8.21 -8.17 -2.08
CA SER A 364 -9.02 -7.70 -0.95
C SER A 364 -8.27 -7.86 0.38
N ASN A 365 -8.69 -7.07 1.37
CA ASN A 365 -8.23 -7.20 2.75
C ASN A 365 -8.94 -8.32 3.53
N ASN A 366 -9.92 -9.01 2.93
CA ASN A 366 -10.69 -10.07 3.57
C ASN A 366 -11.15 -11.18 2.60
N ALA A 367 -10.25 -11.59 1.71
CA ALA A 367 -10.48 -12.71 0.77
C ALA A 367 -11.65 -12.48 -0.19
N ASP A 368 -12.58 -13.44 -0.35
CA ASP A 368 -13.65 -13.42 -1.34
C ASP A 368 -14.85 -12.55 -0.95
N LYS A 369 -15.16 -12.43 0.35
CA LYS A 369 -16.36 -11.71 0.83
C LYS A 369 -16.23 -11.35 2.30
N GLN A 370 -17.13 -10.53 2.78
CA GLN A 370 -17.35 -10.30 4.21
C GLN A 370 -17.88 -11.60 4.88
N HIS A 371 -17.55 -11.80 6.15
CA HIS A 371 -17.85 -13.02 6.92
C HIS A 371 -17.33 -14.31 6.27
N THR A 372 -16.19 -14.21 5.61
CA THR A 372 -15.51 -15.37 5.02
C THR A 372 -14.64 -16.10 6.05
N ASN A 373 -14.38 -17.36 5.78
CA ASN A 373 -13.33 -18.13 6.45
C ASN A 373 -11.97 -18.04 5.73
N GLY A 374 -11.91 -17.32 4.60
CA GLY A 374 -10.71 -17.18 3.78
C GLY A 374 -10.38 -18.40 2.93
N ALA A 375 -11.37 -19.24 2.62
CA ALA A 375 -11.16 -20.45 1.80
C ALA A 375 -10.75 -20.15 0.36
N ASN A 376 -11.10 -18.98 -0.16
CA ASN A 376 -10.71 -18.53 -1.48
C ASN A 376 -10.27 -17.04 -1.41
N TRP A 377 -9.10 -16.75 -1.96
CA TRP A 377 -8.53 -15.40 -1.95
C TRP A 377 -8.05 -15.01 -3.35
N PRO A 378 -8.92 -14.47 -4.20
CA PRO A 378 -8.56 -14.05 -5.54
C PRO A 378 -7.57 -12.88 -5.53
N VAL A 379 -6.66 -12.90 -6.49
CA VAL A 379 -5.65 -11.86 -6.70
C VAL A 379 -5.55 -11.55 -8.17
N MET A 380 -5.34 -10.30 -8.51
CA MET A 380 -4.88 -9.88 -9.83
C MET A 380 -3.50 -9.25 -9.74
N LEU A 381 -2.60 -9.66 -10.61
CA LEU A 381 -1.30 -9.02 -10.82
C LEU A 381 -1.35 -8.24 -12.13
N LEU A 382 -0.71 -7.08 -12.16
CA LEU A 382 -0.52 -6.29 -13.38
C LEU A 382 0.95 -5.91 -13.49
N GLY A 383 1.55 -6.18 -14.65
CA GLY A 383 2.97 -5.99 -14.95
C GLY A 383 3.78 -7.27 -14.89
N ASP A 384 4.62 -7.47 -15.89
CA ASP A 384 5.51 -8.64 -16.02
C ASP A 384 6.88 -8.43 -15.35
N CYS A 385 7.21 -7.18 -15.01
CA CYS A 385 8.49 -6.80 -14.38
C CYS A 385 9.71 -7.30 -15.14
N GLY A 386 9.74 -7.06 -16.47
CA GLY A 386 10.82 -7.50 -17.33
C GLY A 386 10.85 -9.00 -17.54
N GLY A 387 9.67 -9.65 -17.57
CA GLY A 387 9.52 -11.07 -17.81
C GLY A 387 9.64 -11.95 -16.55
N ALA A 388 9.58 -11.35 -15.34
CA ALA A 388 9.60 -12.13 -14.10
C ALA A 388 8.25 -12.80 -13.82
N TYR A 389 7.15 -12.21 -14.28
CA TYR A 389 5.80 -12.70 -14.05
C TYR A 389 5.07 -12.99 -15.36
N ARG A 390 4.24 -14.02 -15.32
CA ARG A 390 3.29 -14.29 -16.41
C ARG A 390 2.23 -13.23 -16.46
N THR A 391 1.83 -12.82 -17.65
CA THR A 391 0.74 -11.88 -17.90
C THR A 391 -0.15 -12.36 -19.05
N GLY A 392 -1.26 -11.68 -19.29
CA GLY A 392 -2.25 -12.06 -20.31
C GLY A 392 -2.93 -13.41 -20.03
N CYS A 393 -3.04 -13.83 -18.76
CA CYS A 393 -3.50 -15.16 -18.43
C CYS A 393 -4.34 -15.22 -17.13
N PHE A 394 -5.06 -16.33 -17.00
CA PHE A 394 -5.70 -16.78 -15.77
C PHE A 394 -4.99 -18.03 -15.26
N SER A 395 -4.75 -18.12 -13.96
CA SER A 395 -4.23 -19.31 -13.30
C SER A 395 -5.15 -19.78 -12.18
N GLN A 396 -5.57 -21.03 -12.27
CA GLN A 396 -6.16 -21.75 -11.16
C GLN A 396 -5.02 -22.45 -10.42
N VAL A 397 -4.73 -21.99 -9.21
CA VAL A 397 -3.69 -22.58 -8.35
C VAL A 397 -4.17 -23.93 -7.83
N GLU A 398 -3.36 -24.95 -8.02
CA GLU A 398 -3.65 -26.30 -7.57
C GLU A 398 -3.18 -26.54 -6.14
N GLY A 399 -3.85 -27.46 -5.45
CA GLY A 399 -3.56 -27.81 -4.07
C GLY A 399 -4.00 -26.71 -3.07
N ARG A 400 -3.52 -26.85 -1.84
CA ARG A 400 -3.83 -25.89 -0.76
C ARG A 400 -2.65 -24.93 -0.62
N ARG A 401 -2.71 -23.81 -1.33
CA ARG A 401 -1.67 -22.78 -1.28
C ARG A 401 -2.21 -21.51 -0.61
N PRO A 402 -1.60 -21.06 0.48
CA PRO A 402 -2.01 -19.84 1.18
C PRO A 402 -1.54 -18.58 0.44
N ILE A 403 -2.15 -17.44 0.76
CA ILE A 403 -1.73 -16.12 0.27
C ILE A 403 -0.23 -15.85 0.57
N ASN A 404 0.34 -16.45 1.61
CA ASN A 404 1.76 -16.40 1.93
C ASN A 404 2.66 -16.96 0.81
N ALA A 405 2.17 -17.93 0.03
CA ALA A 405 2.92 -18.47 -1.09
C ALA A 405 3.07 -17.43 -2.23
N LEU A 406 2.05 -16.59 -2.45
CA LEU A 406 2.16 -15.43 -3.33
C LEU A 406 3.21 -14.45 -2.81
N TYR A 407 3.16 -14.10 -1.53
CA TYR A 407 4.12 -13.18 -0.92
C TYR A 407 5.55 -13.72 -0.95
N THR A 408 5.71 -15.03 -0.75
CA THR A 408 6.99 -15.73 -0.94
C THR A 408 7.52 -15.55 -2.37
N SER A 409 6.63 -15.70 -3.38
CA SER A 409 7.00 -15.51 -4.78
C SER A 409 7.45 -14.10 -5.08
N ILE A 410 6.72 -13.10 -4.59
CA ILE A 410 7.04 -11.67 -4.79
C ILE A 410 8.38 -11.31 -4.12
N LEU A 411 8.63 -11.81 -2.90
CA LEU A 411 9.92 -11.61 -2.23
C LEU A 411 11.08 -12.24 -2.99
N ARG A 412 10.90 -13.45 -3.51
CA ARG A 412 11.96 -14.13 -4.28
C ARG A 412 12.28 -13.41 -5.59
N THR A 413 11.28 -12.91 -6.31
CA THR A 413 11.53 -12.10 -7.52
C THR A 413 12.17 -10.75 -7.19
N ALA A 414 11.99 -10.23 -5.97
CA ALA A 414 12.69 -9.07 -5.44
C ALA A 414 14.10 -9.40 -4.86
N GLY A 415 14.59 -10.62 -5.07
CA GLY A 415 15.94 -11.03 -4.66
C GLY A 415 16.05 -11.50 -3.21
N VAL A 416 14.95 -11.72 -2.50
CA VAL A 416 14.97 -12.20 -1.11
C VAL A 416 14.89 -13.73 -1.08
N GLU A 417 15.91 -14.37 -0.55
CA GLU A 417 15.88 -15.81 -0.30
C GLU A 417 15.00 -16.12 0.91
N VAL A 418 13.80 -16.61 0.65
CA VAL A 418 12.83 -17.00 1.68
C VAL A 418 12.04 -18.22 1.20
N ASP A 419 11.91 -19.22 2.05
CA ASP A 419 11.15 -20.44 1.74
C ASP A 419 9.66 -20.25 2.00
N ARG A 420 9.29 -19.49 3.03
CA ARG A 420 7.93 -19.16 3.40
C ARG A 420 7.86 -17.82 4.12
N PHE A 421 7.05 -16.92 3.63
CA PHE A 421 6.80 -15.64 4.29
C PHE A 421 5.85 -15.84 5.48
N ASN A 422 6.26 -15.39 6.68
CA ASN A 422 5.46 -15.39 7.92
C ASN A 422 4.70 -16.70 8.23
N MET A 423 5.27 -17.83 7.88
CA MET A 423 4.63 -19.13 8.12
C MET A 423 5.63 -20.10 8.77
N THR A 424 5.30 -20.56 9.97
CA THR A 424 6.08 -21.60 10.65
C THR A 424 5.89 -22.97 10.02
N GLU A 425 6.80 -23.93 10.24
CA GLU A 425 6.65 -25.30 9.73
C GLU A 425 5.34 -25.95 10.19
N LYS A 426 4.91 -25.71 11.43
CA LYS A 426 3.65 -26.23 11.97
C LYS A 426 2.44 -25.67 11.23
N MET A 427 2.46 -24.38 10.89
CA MET A 427 1.39 -23.75 10.09
C MET A 427 1.41 -24.28 8.67
N ALA A 428 2.58 -24.40 8.04
CA ALA A 428 2.74 -24.92 6.71
C ALA A 428 2.21 -26.35 6.58
N ALA A 429 2.55 -27.24 7.51
CA ALA A 429 2.03 -28.61 7.51
C ALA A 429 0.50 -28.67 7.53
N LYS A 430 -0.16 -27.67 8.12
CA LYS A 430 -1.63 -27.60 8.19
C LYS A 430 -2.27 -26.90 6.99
N PHE A 431 -1.64 -25.84 6.47
CA PHE A 431 -2.27 -24.90 5.55
C PHE A 431 -1.62 -24.82 4.16
N ASP A 432 -0.43 -25.39 3.97
CA ASP A 432 0.29 -25.32 2.69
C ASP A 432 0.76 -26.71 2.25
N THR A 433 0.15 -27.26 1.21
CA THR A 433 0.55 -28.55 0.63
C THR A 433 1.76 -28.45 -0.30
N GLY A 434 2.17 -27.20 -0.67
CA GLY A 434 3.32 -26.93 -1.52
C GLY A 434 4.51 -26.42 -0.74
N ARG A 435 5.62 -26.20 -1.45
CA ARG A 435 6.82 -25.51 -0.93
C ARG A 435 7.28 -24.43 -1.89
N GLY A 436 7.85 -23.37 -1.32
CA GLY A 436 8.43 -22.29 -2.09
C GLY A 436 7.41 -21.45 -2.86
N PRO A 437 7.86 -20.74 -3.90
CA PRO A 437 7.03 -19.83 -4.66
C PRO A 437 5.94 -20.53 -5.47
N LEU A 438 4.95 -19.76 -5.90
CA LEU A 438 3.91 -20.19 -6.84
C LEU A 438 4.51 -20.19 -8.25
N ARG A 439 4.66 -21.39 -8.83
CA ARG A 439 5.19 -21.52 -10.21
C ARG A 439 4.22 -20.98 -11.25
N GLU A 440 2.94 -20.97 -10.93
CA GLU A 440 1.86 -20.52 -11.80
C GLU A 440 1.97 -19.04 -12.16
N ILE A 441 2.60 -18.22 -11.32
CA ILE A 441 2.74 -16.78 -11.56
C ILE A 441 4.09 -16.38 -12.13
N LEU A 442 5.10 -17.24 -12.06
CA LEU A 442 6.44 -16.96 -12.57
C LEU A 442 6.55 -17.32 -14.05
N ALA A 443 7.28 -16.48 -14.84
CA ALA A 443 7.48 -16.67 -16.26
C ALA A 443 8.56 -17.73 -16.57
#